data_7ef4e9404d5cf39a127ff335ace3bbba
#
_entry.id   7ef4e9404d5cf39a127ff335ace3bbba
#
_cell.length_a   1.000
_cell.length_b   1.000
_cell.length_c   1.000
_cell.angle_alpha   90.00
_cell.angle_beta   90.00
_cell.angle_gamma   90.00
#
_symmetry.space_group_name_H-M   'P 1'
#
loop_
_entity.id
_entity.type
_entity.pdbx_description
1 polymer ?
#
loop_
_entity_poly.entity_id
_entity_poly.type
_entity_poly.pdbx_seq_one_letter_code
_entity_poly.pdbx_strand_id
1 'polypeptide(L)'
;EEGGVTLRRLLREARRGKFKPKDILRDSVLIYKRYLEQNKLMFAFIVGERSGGSPVIRKAIRLEEEHFVHEMAQDLRDLGTVPGLSSQTLELICSLVVTTMLNAANDILDLPTDQKQSEQELVDHFVAQLRLIFLGARLWREP
;
A
#
# COMPACT_ATOMS: atom_id res chain seq x y z
N GLU A 1 6.14 -13.37 1.66
CA GLU A 1 6.67 -13.01 2.97
C GLU A 1 7.94 -12.16 2.86
N GLU A 2 8.95 -12.70 2.25
CA GLU A 2 10.18 -11.99 2.04
C GLU A 2 9.95 -10.73 1.21
N GLY A 3 9.10 -10.83 0.18
CA GLY A 3 8.71 -9.70 -0.64
C GLY A 3 8.00 -8.63 0.16
N GLY A 4 7.08 -9.02 1.06
CA GLY A 4 6.36 -8.09 1.92
C GLY A 4 7.29 -7.34 2.87
N VAL A 5 8.25 -8.04 3.46
CA VAL A 5 9.24 -7.43 4.35
C VAL A 5 10.10 -6.42 3.58
N THR A 6 10.54 -6.76 2.37
CA THR A 6 11.36 -5.87 1.55
C THR A 6 10.59 -4.61 1.16
N LEU A 7 9.35 -4.77 0.70
CA LEU A 7 8.52 -3.63 0.30
C LEU A 7 8.27 -2.71 1.49
N ARG A 8 7.91 -3.26 2.64
CA ARG A 8 7.67 -2.49 3.84
C ARG A 8 8.91 -1.67 4.23
N ARG A 9 10.10 -2.28 4.15
CA ARG A 9 11.36 -1.60 4.44
C ARG A 9 11.59 -0.42 3.50
N LEU A 10 11.37 -0.63 2.20
CA LEU A 10 11.53 0.43 1.21
C LEU A 10 10.59 1.60 1.47
N LEU A 11 9.33 1.30 1.77
CA LEU A 11 8.34 2.33 2.06
C LEU A 11 8.66 3.07 3.36
N ARG A 12 9.17 2.36 4.36
CA ARG A 12 9.58 2.94 5.63
C ARG A 12 10.77 3.89 5.44
N GLU A 13 11.76 3.49 4.64
CA GLU A 13 12.91 4.33 4.32
C GLU A 13 12.49 5.60 3.58
N ALA A 14 11.54 5.50 2.66
CA ALA A 14 11.00 6.66 1.97
C ALA A 14 10.36 7.65 2.94
N ARG A 15 9.61 7.16 3.93
CA ARG A 15 8.97 8.00 4.93
C ARG A 15 9.96 8.65 5.90
N ARG A 16 11.10 7.99 6.17
CA ARG A 16 12.15 8.51 7.03
C ARG A 16 13.12 9.42 6.31
N GLY A 17 13.12 9.36 5.00
CA GLY A 17 14.17 9.92 4.20
C GLY A 17 14.13 11.41 4.01
N LYS A 18 14.86 11.85 3.01
CA LYS A 18 15.14 13.24 2.69
C LYS A 18 14.02 13.90 1.89
N PHE A 19 12.88 13.23 1.76
CA PHE A 19 11.78 13.70 0.93
C PHE A 19 10.97 14.76 1.65
N LYS A 20 10.49 15.74 0.90
CA LYS A 20 9.58 16.75 1.44
C LYS A 20 8.27 16.08 1.83
N PRO A 21 7.63 16.51 2.95
CA PRO A 21 6.39 15.86 3.40
C PRO A 21 5.29 15.78 2.35
N LYS A 22 5.17 16.79 1.49
CA LYS A 22 4.17 16.81 0.43
C LYS A 22 4.42 15.75 -0.66
N ASP A 23 5.65 15.28 -0.79
CA ASP A 23 6.06 14.34 -1.83
C ASP A 23 6.16 12.89 -1.34
N ILE A 24 6.03 12.67 -0.01
CA ILE A 24 6.20 11.33 0.57
C ILE A 24 5.25 10.31 -0.05
N LEU A 25 3.98 10.69 -0.23
CA LEU A 25 3.00 9.76 -0.80
C LEU A 25 3.34 9.41 -2.24
N ARG A 26 3.70 10.40 -3.04
CA ARG A 26 4.08 10.15 -4.44
C ARG A 26 5.33 9.30 -4.54
N ASP A 27 6.33 9.61 -3.73
CA ASP A 27 7.58 8.83 -3.72
C ASP A 27 7.33 7.40 -3.27
N SER A 28 6.47 7.21 -2.27
CA SER A 28 6.08 5.87 -1.81
C SER A 28 5.36 5.10 -2.90
N VAL A 29 4.46 5.75 -3.64
CA VAL A 29 3.73 5.13 -4.75
C VAL A 29 4.69 4.72 -5.87
N LEU A 30 5.66 5.57 -6.19
CA LEU A 30 6.63 5.26 -7.23
C LEU A 30 7.54 4.09 -6.83
N ILE A 31 7.93 4.02 -5.55
CA ILE A 31 8.68 2.88 -5.01
C ILE A 31 7.86 1.60 -5.13
N TYR A 32 6.61 1.64 -4.73
CA TYR A 32 5.71 0.51 -4.82
C TYR A 32 5.53 0.06 -6.28
N LYS A 33 5.31 1.00 -7.19
CA LYS A 33 5.15 0.72 -8.61
C LYS A 33 6.38 0.00 -9.17
N ARG A 34 7.57 0.49 -8.84
CA ARG A 34 8.83 -0.14 -9.26
C ARG A 34 8.97 -1.55 -8.70
N TYR A 35 8.66 -1.71 -7.42
CA TYR A 35 8.72 -3.01 -6.77
C TYR A 35 7.76 -4.00 -7.45
N LEU A 36 6.56 -3.54 -7.76
CA LEU A 36 5.53 -4.34 -8.44
C LEU A 36 6.02 -4.77 -9.83
N GLU A 37 6.61 -3.85 -10.58
CA GLU A 37 7.15 -4.14 -11.91
C GLU A 37 8.27 -5.17 -11.87
N GLN A 38 9.08 -5.15 -10.83
CA GLN A 38 10.17 -6.10 -10.62
C GLN A 38 9.67 -7.46 -10.14
N ASN A 39 8.43 -7.54 -9.65
CA ASN A 39 7.86 -8.76 -9.07
C ASN A 39 6.48 -9.07 -9.65
N LYS A 40 6.33 -8.88 -10.96
CA LYS A 40 5.03 -9.00 -11.64
C LYS A 40 4.34 -10.34 -11.42
N LEU A 41 5.08 -11.44 -11.52
CA LEU A 41 4.48 -12.77 -11.37
C LEU A 41 3.94 -12.99 -9.97
N MET A 42 4.67 -12.52 -8.95
CA MET A 42 4.22 -12.62 -7.57
C MET A 42 2.93 -11.84 -7.36
N PHE A 43 2.88 -10.59 -7.82
CA PHE A 43 1.69 -9.76 -7.67
C PHE A 43 0.51 -10.26 -8.49
N ALA A 44 0.76 -10.75 -9.72
CA ALA A 44 -0.30 -11.35 -10.53
C ALA A 44 -0.92 -12.55 -9.82
N PHE A 45 -0.08 -13.38 -9.19
CA PHE A 45 -0.55 -14.52 -8.40
C PHE A 45 -1.41 -14.05 -7.22
N ILE A 46 -0.90 -13.12 -6.42
CA ILE A 46 -1.62 -12.60 -5.24
C ILE A 46 -2.95 -11.99 -5.63
N VAL A 47 -2.95 -11.10 -6.61
CA VAL A 47 -4.16 -10.41 -7.06
C VAL A 47 -5.19 -11.39 -7.61
N GLY A 48 -4.73 -12.37 -8.43
CA GLY A 48 -5.61 -13.38 -9.01
C GLY A 48 -6.18 -14.34 -7.97
N GLU A 49 -5.34 -14.83 -7.07
CA GLU A 49 -5.75 -15.83 -6.07
C GLU A 49 -6.51 -15.23 -4.88
N ARG A 50 -6.37 -13.94 -4.65
CA ARG A 50 -7.00 -13.24 -3.53
C ARG A 50 -8.52 -13.37 -3.55
N SER A 51 -9.10 -13.40 -4.74
CA SER A 51 -10.55 -13.54 -4.90
C SER A 51 -10.96 -14.77 -5.70
N GLY A 52 -10.11 -15.24 -6.61
CA GLY A 52 -10.41 -16.35 -7.51
C GLY A 52 -9.85 -17.70 -7.10
N GLY A 53 -8.94 -17.73 -6.14
CA GLY A 53 -8.28 -18.97 -5.71
C GLY A 53 -9.14 -19.85 -4.81
N SER A 54 -8.59 -21.00 -4.40
CA SER A 54 -9.26 -21.88 -3.46
C SER A 54 -9.42 -21.20 -2.09
N PRO A 55 -10.38 -21.67 -1.26
CA PRO A 55 -10.53 -21.11 0.09
C PRO A 55 -9.25 -21.17 0.93
N VAL A 56 -8.46 -22.22 0.77
CA VAL A 56 -7.19 -22.37 1.49
C VAL A 56 -6.20 -21.28 1.08
N ILE A 57 -6.06 -21.05 -0.23
CA ILE A 57 -5.15 -20.03 -0.76
C ILE A 57 -5.64 -18.64 -0.37
N ARG A 58 -6.95 -18.37 -0.50
CA ARG A 58 -7.50 -17.07 -0.11
C ARG A 58 -7.25 -16.76 1.36
N LYS A 59 -7.39 -17.77 2.23
CA LYS A 59 -7.15 -17.61 3.66
C LYS A 59 -5.67 -17.29 3.93
N ALA A 60 -4.77 -18.00 3.26
CA ALA A 60 -3.33 -17.77 3.41
C ALA A 60 -2.96 -16.35 2.99
N ILE A 61 -3.51 -15.88 1.87
CA ILE A 61 -3.25 -14.51 1.39
C ILE A 61 -3.80 -13.48 2.38
N ARG A 62 -5.00 -13.69 2.92
CA ARG A 62 -5.57 -12.78 3.91
C ARG A 62 -4.72 -12.69 5.17
N LEU A 63 -4.15 -13.81 5.63
CA LEU A 63 -3.28 -13.80 6.79
C LEU A 63 -2.01 -12.99 6.52
N GLU A 64 -1.44 -13.11 5.33
CA GLU A 64 -0.28 -12.30 4.94
C GLU A 64 -0.64 -10.81 4.85
N GLU A 65 -1.82 -10.49 4.32
CA GLU A 65 -2.29 -9.10 4.29
C GLU A 65 -2.46 -8.53 5.70
N GLU A 66 -3.06 -9.29 6.60
CA GLU A 66 -3.25 -8.88 7.99
C GLU A 66 -1.91 -8.63 8.68
N HIS A 67 -0.95 -9.51 8.43
CA HIS A 67 0.39 -9.34 8.96
C HIS A 67 1.05 -8.07 8.42
N PHE A 68 0.94 -7.83 7.12
CA PHE A 68 1.47 -6.63 6.49
C PHE A 68 0.82 -5.36 7.05
N VAL A 69 -0.49 -5.38 7.24
CA VAL A 69 -1.25 -4.28 7.84
C VAL A 69 -0.76 -3.99 9.25
N HIS A 70 -0.60 -5.03 10.05
CA HIS A 70 -0.14 -4.89 11.44
C HIS A 70 1.26 -4.25 11.49
N GLU A 71 2.17 -4.72 10.67
CA GLU A 71 3.53 -4.20 10.61
C GLU A 71 3.57 -2.75 10.11
N MET A 72 2.75 -2.43 9.11
CA MET A 72 2.65 -1.06 8.59
C MET A 72 2.10 -0.11 9.66
N ALA A 73 1.09 -0.55 10.40
CA ALA A 73 0.52 0.25 11.49
C ALA A 73 1.56 0.54 12.56
N GLN A 74 2.39 -0.45 12.89
CA GLN A 74 3.46 -0.29 13.85
C GLN A 74 4.50 0.72 13.35
N ASP A 75 4.86 0.65 12.07
CA ASP A 75 5.79 1.60 11.46
C ASP A 75 5.24 3.04 11.53
N LEU A 76 3.97 3.23 11.23
CA LEU A 76 3.34 4.55 11.30
C LEU A 76 3.32 5.08 12.74
N ARG A 77 3.08 4.21 13.71
CA ARG A 77 3.12 4.57 15.13
C ARG A 77 4.53 5.01 15.52
N ASP A 78 5.53 4.22 15.17
CA ASP A 78 6.93 4.49 15.54
C ASP A 78 7.43 5.79 14.93
N LEU A 79 6.96 6.12 13.72
CA LEU A 79 7.34 7.34 13.03
C LEU A 79 6.53 8.56 13.46
N GLY A 80 5.48 8.36 14.25
CA GLY A 80 4.61 9.45 14.68
C GLY A 80 3.86 10.14 13.56
N THR A 81 3.58 9.43 12.48
CA THR A 81 2.96 9.99 11.27
C THR A 81 1.54 10.50 11.53
N VAL A 82 0.77 9.77 12.35
CA VAL A 82 -0.60 10.11 12.71
C VAL A 82 -0.78 9.97 14.22
N PRO A 83 -0.29 10.97 14.98
CA PRO A 83 -0.34 10.91 16.44
C PRO A 83 -1.77 10.94 16.99
N GLY A 84 -1.96 10.35 18.14
CA GLY A 84 -3.24 10.41 18.85
C GLY A 84 -4.26 9.37 18.45
N LEU A 85 -3.91 8.45 17.54
CA LEU A 85 -4.82 7.38 17.12
C LEU A 85 -4.50 6.08 17.84
N SER A 86 -5.55 5.31 18.15
CA SER A 86 -5.38 3.99 18.76
C SER A 86 -4.77 3.00 17.79
N SER A 87 -4.26 1.88 18.31
CA SER A 87 -3.74 0.80 17.48
C SER A 87 -4.80 0.26 16.52
N GLN A 88 -6.05 0.15 16.99
CA GLN A 88 -7.16 -0.33 16.17
C GLN A 88 -7.43 0.60 15.01
N THR A 89 -7.44 1.91 15.23
CA THR A 89 -7.65 2.88 14.16
C THR A 89 -6.50 2.87 13.18
N LEU A 90 -5.26 2.76 13.65
CA LEU A 90 -4.10 2.66 12.76
C LEU A 90 -4.18 1.43 11.87
N GLU A 91 -4.60 0.29 12.41
CA GLU A 91 -4.76 -0.93 11.60
C GLU A 91 -5.90 -0.77 10.59
N LEU A 92 -6.98 -0.08 10.97
CA LEU A 92 -8.08 0.20 10.04
C LEU A 92 -7.59 1.06 8.87
N ILE A 93 -6.83 2.11 9.15
CA ILE A 93 -6.24 2.97 8.11
C ILE A 93 -5.32 2.16 7.22
N CYS A 94 -4.45 1.35 7.80
CA CYS A 94 -3.51 0.54 7.03
C CYS A 94 -4.22 -0.52 6.18
N SER A 95 -5.35 -1.06 6.65
CA SER A 95 -6.12 -1.99 5.85
C SER A 95 -6.70 -1.31 4.60
N LEU A 96 -7.12 -0.05 4.73
CA LEU A 96 -7.57 0.74 3.58
C LEU A 96 -6.42 1.01 2.62
N VAL A 97 -5.25 1.34 3.15
CA VAL A 97 -4.06 1.56 2.33
C VAL A 97 -3.69 0.30 1.56
N VAL A 98 -3.64 -0.85 2.23
CA VAL A 98 -3.28 -2.13 1.60
C VAL A 98 -4.30 -2.54 0.54
N THR A 99 -5.59 -2.37 0.82
CA THR A 99 -6.64 -2.65 -0.17
C THR A 99 -6.46 -1.76 -1.41
N THR A 100 -6.16 -0.48 -1.19
CA THR A 100 -5.90 0.46 -2.28
C THR A 100 -4.67 0.05 -3.08
N MET A 101 -3.60 -0.39 -2.38
CA MET A 101 -2.39 -0.89 -3.03
C MET A 101 -2.67 -2.09 -3.94
N LEU A 102 -3.47 -3.04 -3.47
CA LEU A 102 -3.79 -4.24 -4.26
C LEU A 102 -4.67 -3.93 -5.45
N ASN A 103 -5.61 -3.00 -5.31
CA ASN A 103 -6.41 -2.54 -6.44
C ASN A 103 -5.55 -1.83 -7.48
N ALA A 104 -4.63 -0.97 -7.03
CA ALA A 104 -3.70 -0.29 -7.92
C ALA A 104 -2.77 -1.28 -8.61
N ALA A 105 -2.35 -2.34 -7.92
CA ALA A 105 -1.50 -3.38 -8.51
C ALA A 105 -2.19 -4.03 -9.71
N ASN A 106 -3.47 -4.36 -9.58
CA ASN A 106 -4.23 -4.95 -10.67
C ASN A 106 -4.25 -4.03 -11.89
N ASP A 107 -4.53 -2.75 -11.67
CA ASP A 107 -4.60 -1.78 -12.76
C ASP A 107 -3.24 -1.56 -13.42
N ILE A 108 -2.18 -1.49 -12.63
CA ILE A 108 -0.81 -1.30 -13.15
C ILE A 108 -0.35 -2.52 -13.96
N LEU A 109 -0.66 -3.73 -13.48
CA LEU A 109 -0.30 -4.96 -14.18
C LEU A 109 -0.98 -5.09 -15.54
N ASP A 110 -2.19 -4.53 -15.66
CA ASP A 110 -2.97 -4.60 -16.89
C ASP A 110 -2.59 -3.53 -17.92
N LEU A 111 -1.75 -2.56 -17.54
CA LEU A 111 -1.35 -1.50 -18.46
C LEU A 111 -0.43 -2.00 -19.56
N PRO A 112 -0.70 -1.61 -20.82
CA PRO A 112 0.26 -1.81 -21.90
C PRO A 112 1.54 -1.00 -21.63
N THR A 113 2.69 -1.55 -22.01
CA THR A 113 4.00 -0.98 -21.71
C THR A 113 4.29 0.37 -22.40
N ASP A 114 3.50 0.75 -23.40
CA ASP A 114 3.74 1.96 -24.20
C ASP A 114 2.80 3.13 -23.88
N GLN A 115 1.96 3.01 -22.84
CA GLN A 115 0.97 4.04 -22.51
C GLN A 115 1.40 4.84 -21.28
N LYS A 116 2.38 5.69 -21.45
CA LYS A 116 2.93 6.51 -20.36
C LYS A 116 1.91 7.45 -19.74
N GLN A 117 1.00 8.01 -20.55
CA GLN A 117 -0.02 8.91 -20.03
C GLN A 117 -1.01 8.18 -19.13
N SER A 118 -1.45 7.00 -19.53
CA SER A 118 -2.35 6.18 -18.70
C SER A 118 -1.67 5.75 -17.41
N GLU A 119 -0.38 5.44 -17.48
CA GLU A 119 0.42 5.10 -16.31
C GLU A 119 0.48 6.28 -15.33
N GLN A 120 0.71 7.49 -15.84
CA GLN A 120 0.74 8.71 -15.05
C GLN A 120 -0.61 8.95 -14.36
N GLU A 121 -1.70 8.76 -15.10
CA GLU A 121 -3.05 8.93 -14.56
C GLU A 121 -3.34 7.93 -13.44
N LEU A 122 -2.90 6.69 -13.58
CA LEU A 122 -3.05 5.68 -12.54
C LEU A 122 -2.26 6.05 -11.28
N VAL A 123 -1.04 6.53 -11.46
CA VAL A 123 -0.22 6.97 -10.32
C VAL A 123 -0.90 8.14 -9.61
N ASP A 124 -1.38 9.12 -10.37
CA ASP A 124 -2.05 10.29 -9.80
C ASP A 124 -3.32 9.89 -9.05
N HIS A 125 -4.09 8.96 -9.60
CA HIS A 125 -5.30 8.46 -8.96
C HIS A 125 -4.97 7.75 -7.64
N PHE A 126 -3.96 6.90 -7.64
CA PHE A 126 -3.54 6.18 -6.45
C PHE A 126 -3.05 7.15 -5.37
N VAL A 127 -2.24 8.14 -5.75
CA VAL A 127 -1.77 9.18 -4.82
C VAL A 127 -2.96 9.93 -4.22
N ALA A 128 -3.95 10.28 -5.03
CA ALA A 128 -5.15 10.96 -4.55
C ALA A 128 -5.93 10.12 -3.55
N GLN A 129 -6.07 8.81 -3.80
CA GLN A 129 -6.74 7.91 -2.87
C GLN A 129 -6.01 7.87 -1.52
N LEU A 130 -4.69 7.76 -1.54
CA LEU A 130 -3.91 7.76 -0.30
C LEU A 130 -4.01 9.08 0.44
N ARG A 131 -4.03 10.21 -0.28
CA ARG A 131 -4.22 11.52 0.34
C ARG A 131 -5.54 11.61 1.06
N LEU A 132 -6.61 11.11 0.45
CA LEU A 132 -7.93 11.11 1.08
C LEU A 132 -7.93 10.27 2.35
N ILE A 133 -7.29 9.10 2.31
CA ILE A 133 -7.20 8.23 3.48
C ILE A 133 -6.48 8.93 4.63
N PHE A 134 -5.31 9.50 4.36
CA PHE A 134 -4.50 10.15 5.40
C PHE A 134 -5.08 11.47 5.87
N LEU A 135 -5.73 12.22 4.98
CA LEU A 135 -6.43 13.43 5.38
C LEU A 135 -7.61 13.08 6.30
N GLY A 136 -8.37 12.05 5.94
CA GLY A 136 -9.45 11.55 6.79
C GLY A 136 -8.93 11.07 8.14
N ALA A 137 -7.77 10.44 8.16
CA ALA A 137 -7.15 9.97 9.40
C ALA A 137 -6.87 11.12 10.38
N ARG A 138 -6.44 12.28 9.87
CA ARG A 138 -6.16 13.43 10.72
C ARG A 138 -7.41 14.00 11.38
N LEU A 139 -8.56 13.85 10.72
CA LEU A 139 -9.83 14.39 11.19
C LEU A 139 -10.68 13.33 11.89
N TRP A 140 -10.20 12.11 11.93
CA TRP A 140 -10.94 10.98 12.49
C TRP A 140 -11.08 11.13 13.99
N ARG A 141 -12.31 10.99 14.46
CA ARG A 141 -12.62 10.97 15.89
C ARG A 141 -13.11 9.59 16.23
N GLU A 142 -12.42 8.96 17.16
CA GLU A 142 -12.78 7.61 17.58
C GLU A 142 -14.11 7.64 18.32
N PRO A 143 -14.99 6.64 18.06
CA PRO A 143 -16.29 6.56 18.72
C PRO A 143 -16.17 6.27 20.21
#